data_282afdff795de7bd47b52a033714c33e
#
_entry.id   282afdff795de7bd47b52a033714c33e
#
_cell.length_a   1.000
_cell.length_b   1.000
_cell.length_c   1.000
_cell.angle_alpha   90.00
_cell.angle_beta   90.00
_cell.angle_gamma   90.00
#
_symmetry.space_group_name_H-M   'P 1'
#
loop_
_entity.id
_entity.type
_entity.pdbx_description
1 polymer ?
#
loop_
_entity_poly.entity_id
_entity_poly.type
_entity_poly.pdbx_seq_one_letter_code
_entity_poly.pdbx_strand_id
1 'polypeptide(L)'
;MPKYPQFTMSFSIGPTNQERIDAFEIYHKAFKAKKLSESTPPNGDDIHIMMDIYGLEILIDPGKGAGTGFENVLSCEIRFDKEDDFHQAYNEISKGAKSHSVEGPYPWATLIGLVVDKFGIGWALYYNE
;
A
#
# COMPACT_ATOMS: atom_id res chain seq x y z
N MET A 1 7.45 -17.24 17.68
CA MET A 1 8.72 -16.69 17.14
C MET A 1 8.78 -16.84 15.65
N PRO A 2 8.99 -15.77 14.91
CA PRO A 2 9.21 -15.91 13.48
C PRO A 2 10.52 -16.66 13.24
N LYS A 3 10.54 -17.40 12.15
CA LYS A 3 11.75 -18.12 11.73
C LYS A 3 12.54 -17.22 10.77
N TYR A 4 13.84 -17.22 10.89
CA TYR A 4 14.70 -16.49 9.98
C TYR A 4 15.40 -17.46 9.04
N PRO A 5 15.68 -17.08 7.80
CA PRO A 5 15.45 -15.77 7.22
C PRO A 5 13.97 -15.47 6.98
N GLN A 6 13.61 -14.18 7.02
CA GLN A 6 12.25 -13.72 6.83
C GLN A 6 12.25 -12.51 5.88
N PHE A 7 11.30 -12.48 4.96
CA PHE A 7 11.14 -11.36 4.03
C PHE A 7 9.94 -10.52 4.46
N THR A 8 10.15 -9.23 4.61
CA THR A 8 9.08 -8.27 4.92
C THR A 8 9.31 -7.01 4.09
N MET A 9 8.26 -6.51 3.48
CA MET A 9 8.30 -5.21 2.80
C MET A 9 8.00 -4.12 3.82
N SER A 10 8.62 -2.96 3.64
CA SER A 10 8.45 -1.85 4.56
C SER A 10 8.08 -0.60 3.77
N PHE A 11 7.00 0.06 4.20
CA PHE A 11 6.58 1.36 3.69
C PHE A 11 6.99 2.42 4.69
N SER A 12 7.89 3.30 4.28
CA SER A 12 8.32 4.39 5.15
C SER A 12 7.36 5.55 5.00
N ILE A 13 6.58 5.79 6.03
CA ILE A 13 5.51 6.80 6.01
C ILE A 13 5.65 7.68 7.25
N GLY A 14 5.64 8.93 7.04
CA GLY A 14 5.75 9.86 8.14
C GLY A 14 6.18 11.19 7.62
N PRO A 15 6.43 12.19 8.47
CA PRO A 15 7.04 12.03 9.80
C PRO A 15 6.11 11.74 10.98
N THR A 16 4.79 11.85 10.82
CA THR A 16 3.90 11.80 11.98
C THR A 16 3.22 10.46 12.16
N ASN A 17 2.85 10.15 13.41
CA ASN A 17 2.04 8.97 13.71
C ASN A 17 0.70 9.03 12.97
N GLN A 18 0.10 10.21 12.86
CA GLN A 18 -1.18 10.36 12.19
C GLN A 18 -1.10 9.94 10.72
N GLU A 19 0.00 10.26 10.04
CA GLU A 19 0.19 9.84 8.65
C GLU A 19 0.23 8.31 8.53
N ARG A 20 0.87 7.62 9.47
CA ARG A 20 0.92 6.15 9.47
C ARG A 20 -0.44 5.54 9.76
N ILE A 21 -1.19 6.13 10.69
CA ILE A 21 -2.56 5.70 10.98
C ILE A 21 -3.45 5.91 9.75
N ASP A 22 -3.36 7.08 9.12
CA ASP A 22 -4.14 7.40 7.92
C ASP A 22 -3.78 6.44 6.77
N ALA A 23 -2.50 6.10 6.62
CA ALA A 23 -2.07 5.15 5.60
C ALA A 23 -2.73 3.80 5.81
N PHE A 24 -2.69 3.26 7.03
CA PHE A 24 -3.34 1.99 7.30
C PHE A 24 -4.84 2.06 7.00
N GLU A 25 -5.51 3.15 7.39
CA GLU A 25 -6.94 3.30 7.14
C GLU A 25 -7.26 3.26 5.63
N ILE A 26 -6.45 3.92 4.82
CA ILE A 26 -6.63 3.92 3.37
C ILE A 26 -6.41 2.50 2.81
N TYR A 27 -5.35 1.82 3.24
CA TYR A 27 -5.06 0.46 2.77
C TYR A 27 -6.11 -0.53 3.25
N HIS A 28 -6.68 -0.31 4.43
CA HIS A 28 -7.80 -1.12 4.92
C HIS A 28 -9.03 -0.94 4.02
N LYS A 29 -9.37 0.30 3.67
CA LYS A 29 -10.53 0.57 2.82
C LYS A 29 -10.32 0.09 1.39
N ALA A 30 -9.11 0.28 0.84
CA ALA A 30 -8.82 -0.07 -0.54
C ALA A 30 -8.60 -1.58 -0.72
N PHE A 31 -7.84 -2.21 0.18
CA PHE A 31 -7.34 -3.58 -0.01
C PHE A 31 -7.72 -4.52 1.11
N LYS A 32 -8.60 -4.10 2.02
CA LYS A 32 -9.00 -4.89 3.18
C LYS A 32 -7.80 -5.29 4.05
N ALA A 33 -6.80 -4.40 4.13
CA ALA A 33 -5.62 -4.66 4.96
C ALA A 33 -6.03 -4.95 6.41
N LYS A 34 -5.36 -5.91 7.01
CA LYS A 34 -5.61 -6.30 8.41
C LYS A 34 -4.44 -5.85 9.27
N LYS A 35 -4.75 -5.16 10.36
CA LYS A 35 -3.71 -4.78 11.31
C LYS A 35 -3.31 -6.00 12.13
N LEU A 36 -2.06 -6.41 12.02
CA LEU A 36 -1.52 -7.53 12.80
C LEU A 36 -0.94 -7.06 14.12
N SER A 37 -0.33 -5.89 14.14
CA SER A 37 0.22 -5.31 15.37
C SER A 37 0.42 -3.81 15.21
N GLU A 38 0.46 -3.14 16.33
CA GLU A 38 0.85 -1.73 16.40
C GLU A 38 1.73 -1.60 17.63
N SER A 39 2.93 -1.05 17.46
CA SER A 39 3.90 -0.95 18.54
C SER A 39 4.66 0.35 18.48
N THR A 40 5.15 0.76 19.66
CA THR A 40 6.02 1.92 19.80
C THR A 40 7.29 1.45 20.46
N PRO A 41 8.47 1.69 19.83
CA PRO A 41 9.74 1.28 20.46
C PRO A 41 9.93 1.95 21.82
N PRO A 42 10.66 1.30 22.75
CA PRO A 42 10.84 1.85 24.10
C PRO A 42 11.47 3.23 24.16
N ASN A 43 12.30 3.58 23.16
CA ASN A 43 13.04 4.84 23.14
C ASN A 43 12.48 5.85 22.15
N GLY A 44 11.23 5.67 21.71
CA GLY A 44 10.64 6.58 20.72
C GLY A 44 9.14 6.62 20.81
N ASP A 45 8.57 7.64 20.21
CA ASP A 45 7.13 7.86 20.17
C ASP A 45 6.52 7.45 18.82
N ASP A 46 7.34 6.97 17.89
CA ASP A 46 6.89 6.66 16.54
C ASP A 46 6.27 5.27 16.48
N ILE A 47 5.03 5.20 16.03
CA ILE A 47 4.34 3.93 15.93
C ILE A 47 4.81 3.16 14.69
N HIS A 48 4.79 1.84 14.82
CA HIS A 48 5.04 0.88 13.73
C HIS A 48 3.79 0.03 13.60
N ILE A 49 3.28 -0.10 12.38
CA ILE A 49 2.08 -0.89 12.13
C ILE A 49 2.45 -2.02 11.18
N MET A 50 2.25 -3.27 11.64
CA MET A 50 2.37 -4.42 10.76
C MET A 50 0.99 -4.75 10.24
N MET A 51 0.85 -4.88 8.93
CA MET A 51 -0.43 -5.21 8.30
C MET A 51 -0.27 -6.39 7.35
N ASP A 52 -1.38 -7.05 7.10
CA ASP A 52 -1.48 -8.09 6.08
C ASP A 52 -2.35 -7.58 4.94
N ILE A 53 -1.83 -7.61 3.73
CA ILE A 53 -2.59 -7.30 2.51
C ILE A 53 -2.57 -8.55 1.64
N TYR A 54 -3.71 -9.23 1.57
CA TYR A 54 -3.89 -10.44 0.74
C TYR A 54 -2.79 -11.48 0.94
N GLY A 55 -2.36 -11.68 2.19
CA GLY A 55 -1.36 -12.67 2.54
C GLY A 55 0.07 -12.18 2.58
N LEU A 56 0.33 -10.94 2.20
CA LEU A 56 1.66 -10.35 2.28
C LEU A 56 1.75 -9.42 3.48
N GLU A 57 2.73 -9.66 4.34
CA GLU A 57 2.95 -8.80 5.49
C GLU A 57 3.79 -7.59 5.10
N ILE A 58 3.32 -6.41 5.47
CA ILE A 58 3.96 -5.14 5.16
C ILE A 58 4.04 -4.32 6.44
N LEU A 59 5.22 -3.77 6.70
CA LEU A 59 5.44 -2.90 7.83
C LEU A 59 5.28 -1.44 7.40
N ILE A 60 4.46 -0.69 8.12
CA ILE A 60 4.45 0.77 8.00
C ILE A 60 5.33 1.31 9.10
N ASP A 61 6.44 1.94 8.73
CA ASP A 61 7.39 2.48 9.70
C ASP A 61 7.63 3.98 9.46
N PRO A 62 8.28 4.67 10.42
CA PRO A 62 8.44 6.12 10.30
C PRO A 62 9.36 6.58 9.17
N GLY A 63 10.18 5.68 8.63
CA GLY A 63 11.06 6.05 7.53
C GLY A 63 12.14 7.05 7.92
N LYS A 64 13.14 7.15 7.07
CA LYS A 64 14.28 8.03 7.30
C LYS A 64 14.36 9.13 6.24
N GLY A 65 13.22 9.73 5.93
CA GLY A 65 13.15 10.76 4.93
C GLY A 65 12.35 10.30 3.73
N ALA A 66 12.17 11.19 2.77
CA ALA A 66 11.37 10.92 1.60
C ALA A 66 11.91 9.70 0.87
N GLY A 67 11.12 8.65 0.81
CA GLY A 67 11.42 7.49 0.03
C GLY A 67 11.30 7.83 -1.43
N THR A 68 12.32 8.41 -1.96
CA THR A 68 12.32 8.81 -3.34
C THR A 68 12.78 7.65 -4.20
N GLY A 69 12.12 7.46 -5.30
CA GLY A 69 12.54 6.50 -6.30
C GLY A 69 11.75 5.20 -6.32
N PHE A 70 10.97 4.89 -5.31
CA PHE A 70 10.18 3.66 -5.32
C PHE A 70 9.11 3.70 -6.40
N GLU A 71 8.49 4.83 -6.62
CA GLU A 71 7.44 4.96 -7.62
C GLU A 71 7.93 4.69 -9.04
N ASN A 72 9.23 4.76 -9.27
CA ASN A 72 9.80 4.51 -10.60
C ASN A 72 10.51 3.17 -10.72
N VAL A 73 10.81 2.53 -9.59
CA VAL A 73 11.63 1.32 -9.56
C VAL A 73 10.85 0.12 -9.01
N LEU A 74 9.99 0.37 -8.04
CA LEU A 74 9.23 -0.68 -7.36
C LEU A 74 7.77 -0.26 -7.29
N SER A 75 6.88 -1.17 -7.67
CA SER A 75 5.44 -0.96 -7.49
C SER A 75 4.83 -2.20 -6.87
N CYS A 76 3.73 -1.98 -6.17
CA CYS A 76 2.95 -3.05 -5.60
C CYS A 76 1.83 -3.39 -6.59
N GLU A 77 1.75 -4.65 -7.01
CA GLU A 77 0.75 -5.08 -7.98
C GLU A 77 -0.29 -5.93 -7.30
N ILE A 78 -1.56 -5.63 -7.56
CA ILE A 78 -2.68 -6.41 -7.05
C ILE A 78 -3.58 -6.76 -8.23
N ARG A 79 -3.92 -8.03 -8.35
CA ARG A 79 -4.84 -8.52 -9.38
C ARG A 79 -6.16 -8.87 -8.72
N PHE A 80 -7.23 -8.31 -9.26
CA PHE A 80 -8.59 -8.53 -8.77
C PHE A 80 -9.32 -9.47 -9.70
N ASP A 81 -10.10 -10.38 -9.15
CA ASP A 81 -10.94 -11.29 -9.91
C ASP A 81 -12.35 -10.73 -10.15
N LYS A 82 -12.70 -9.62 -9.48
CA LYS A 82 -14.00 -8.98 -9.64
C LYS A 82 -13.81 -7.51 -10.00
N GLU A 83 -14.52 -7.08 -11.01
CA GLU A 83 -14.44 -5.69 -11.46
C GLU A 83 -14.85 -4.71 -10.37
N ASP A 84 -15.89 -5.03 -9.60
CA ASP A 84 -16.33 -4.15 -8.51
C ASP A 84 -15.24 -3.94 -7.46
N ASP A 85 -14.47 -4.99 -7.13
CA ASP A 85 -13.39 -4.87 -6.18
C ASP A 85 -12.26 -3.97 -6.72
N PHE A 86 -11.97 -4.09 -8.02
CA PHE A 86 -11.01 -3.20 -8.67
C PHE A 86 -11.43 -1.74 -8.53
N HIS A 87 -12.68 -1.43 -8.88
CA HIS A 87 -13.16 -0.04 -8.85
C HIS A 87 -13.19 0.50 -7.43
N GLN A 88 -13.62 -0.30 -6.47
CA GLN A 88 -13.66 0.12 -5.07
C GLN A 88 -12.25 0.42 -4.56
N ALA A 89 -11.30 -0.49 -4.84
CA ALA A 89 -9.90 -0.29 -4.42
C ALA A 89 -9.29 0.94 -5.10
N TYR A 90 -9.50 1.08 -6.41
CA TYR A 90 -8.98 2.24 -7.14
C TYR A 90 -9.54 3.54 -6.59
N ASN A 91 -10.85 3.60 -6.35
CA ASN A 91 -11.47 4.81 -5.85
C ASN A 91 -10.92 5.21 -4.47
N GLU A 92 -10.70 4.23 -3.61
CA GLU A 92 -10.18 4.52 -2.27
C GLU A 92 -8.70 4.93 -2.29
N ILE A 93 -7.85 4.19 -3.05
CA ILE A 93 -6.42 4.47 -3.04
C ILE A 93 -6.07 5.76 -3.79
N SER A 94 -6.95 6.21 -4.69
CA SER A 94 -6.73 7.43 -5.48
C SER A 94 -7.02 8.71 -4.72
N LYS A 95 -7.66 8.63 -3.54
CA LYS A 95 -7.97 9.82 -2.75
C LYS A 95 -6.70 10.50 -2.30
N GLY A 96 -6.53 11.75 -2.73
CA GLY A 96 -5.33 12.53 -2.42
C GLY A 96 -4.07 12.03 -3.11
N ALA A 97 -4.18 11.14 -4.08
CA ALA A 97 -3.03 10.57 -4.78
C ALA A 97 -2.21 11.62 -5.51
N LYS A 98 -0.92 11.36 -5.60
CA LYS A 98 -0.01 12.22 -6.36
C LYS A 98 -0.21 12.08 -7.86
N SER A 99 -0.58 10.89 -8.30
CA SER A 99 -0.99 10.64 -9.69
C SER A 99 -1.88 9.42 -9.73
N HIS A 100 -2.79 9.38 -10.71
CA HIS A 100 -3.63 8.20 -10.91
C HIS A 100 -4.23 8.20 -12.31
N SER A 101 -4.40 7.00 -12.86
CA SER A 101 -5.05 6.82 -14.14
C SER A 101 -5.60 5.41 -14.25
N VAL A 102 -6.63 5.25 -15.09
CA VAL A 102 -7.14 3.93 -15.47
C VAL A 102 -6.94 3.79 -16.97
N GLU A 103 -6.37 2.67 -17.37
CA GLU A 103 -6.08 2.37 -18.76
C GLU A 103 -6.66 1.02 -19.17
N GLY A 104 -6.74 0.80 -20.47
CA GLY A 104 -7.22 -0.45 -21.01
C GLY A 104 -8.42 -0.26 -21.95
N PRO A 105 -8.88 -1.34 -22.60
CA PRO A 105 -8.39 -2.70 -22.45
C PRO A 105 -7.10 -2.97 -23.24
N TYR A 106 -6.31 -3.90 -22.72
CA TYR A 106 -5.13 -4.42 -23.38
C TYR A 106 -5.25 -5.95 -23.50
N PRO A 107 -4.43 -6.60 -24.35
CA PRO A 107 -4.49 -8.06 -24.45
C PRO A 107 -4.26 -8.80 -23.13
N TRP A 108 -3.53 -8.18 -22.22
CA TRP A 108 -3.17 -8.81 -20.93
C TRP A 108 -4.02 -8.34 -19.75
N ALA A 109 -4.85 -7.32 -19.93
CA ALA A 109 -5.69 -6.83 -18.83
C ALA A 109 -6.85 -5.98 -19.37
N THR A 110 -8.03 -6.21 -18.83
CA THR A 110 -9.20 -5.40 -19.18
C THR A 110 -9.06 -3.97 -18.65
N LEU A 111 -8.60 -3.85 -17.40
CA LEU A 111 -8.39 -2.55 -16.75
C LEU A 111 -7.07 -2.58 -15.99
N ILE A 112 -6.34 -1.47 -16.06
CA ILE A 112 -5.15 -1.25 -15.25
C ILE A 112 -5.30 0.09 -14.55
N GLY A 113 -5.26 0.09 -13.22
CA GLY A 113 -5.23 1.31 -12.42
C GLY A 113 -3.82 1.57 -11.94
N LEU A 114 -3.25 2.71 -12.32
CA LEU A 114 -1.91 3.11 -11.90
C LEU A 114 -2.06 4.27 -10.93
N VAL A 115 -1.52 4.11 -9.73
CA VAL A 115 -1.67 5.11 -8.67
C VAL A 115 -0.35 5.27 -7.94
N VAL A 116 0.08 6.52 -7.79
CA VAL A 116 1.07 6.86 -6.75
C VAL A 116 0.25 7.52 -5.66
N ASP A 117 0.11 6.84 -4.54
CA ASP A 117 -0.83 7.29 -3.51
C ASP A 117 -0.34 8.54 -2.79
N LYS A 118 -1.15 9.06 -1.86
CA LYS A 118 -0.81 10.30 -1.18
C LYS A 118 0.45 10.18 -0.33
N PHE A 119 0.89 8.95 -0.04
CA PHE A 119 2.11 8.69 0.74
C PHE A 119 3.32 8.40 -0.14
N GLY A 120 3.15 8.34 -1.47
CA GLY A 120 4.24 8.12 -2.41
C GLY A 120 4.46 6.66 -2.78
N ILE A 121 3.56 5.77 -2.38
CA ILE A 121 3.67 4.36 -2.71
C ILE A 121 3.03 4.11 -4.08
N GLY A 122 3.73 3.41 -4.96
CA GLY A 122 3.23 3.08 -6.29
C GLY A 122 2.44 1.78 -6.30
N TRP A 123 1.24 1.84 -6.89
CA TRP A 123 0.33 0.71 -7.01
C TRP A 123 -0.04 0.49 -8.46
N ALA A 124 -0.08 -0.77 -8.88
CA ALA A 124 -0.63 -1.18 -10.16
C ALA A 124 -1.75 -2.18 -9.89
N LEU A 125 -2.97 -1.79 -10.18
CA LEU A 125 -4.15 -2.59 -9.94
C LEU A 125 -4.64 -3.16 -11.26
N TYR A 126 -4.92 -4.45 -11.30
CA TYR A 126 -5.32 -5.13 -12.52
C TYR A 126 -6.67 -5.82 -12.35
N TYR A 127 -7.47 -5.75 -13.40
CA TYR A 127 -8.64 -6.60 -13.53
C TYR A 127 -8.63 -7.20 -14.93
N ASN A 128 -8.90 -8.48 -15.03
CA ASN A 128 -9.01 -9.17 -16.30
C ASN A 128 -10.30 -10.00 -16.32
N GLU A 129 -11.08 -9.77 -17.35
CA GLU A 129 -12.34 -10.48 -17.57
C GLU A 129 -12.16 -11.99 -17.69
#